data_734feb2bfded1be3d45e6b850431be43
#
_entry.id   734feb2bfded1be3d45e6b850431be43
#
_cell.length_a   1.000
_cell.length_b   1.000
_cell.length_c   1.000
_cell.angle_alpha   90.00
_cell.angle_beta   90.00
_cell.angle_gamma   90.00
#
_symmetry.space_group_name_H-M   'P 1'
#
loop_
_entity.id
_entity.type
_entity.pdbx_description
1 polymer ?
#
loop_
_entity_poly.entity_id
_entity_poly.type
_entity_poly.pdbx_seq_one_letter_code
_entity_poly.pdbx_strand_id
1 'polypeptide(L)'
;MQGQESVIRKLEELLGEVSEQEDYQRFIHDIRRVASLQDQYREQTQQLQVDRLGRTADQLTDEEKAQQQRAGERQTELARQLEDVLNRMLLMRERLQEGDPISAGVLSQVIAIAQQQALSGQMRESGRDIERNRLGHALRVQLEVHEDLVSMLSILSNRHEYRLD
;
A
#
# COMPACT_ATOMS: atom_id res chain seq x y z
N MET A 1 -4.39 5.49 48.49
CA MET A 1 -3.54 4.67 47.65
C MET A 1 -4.27 3.98 46.47
N GLN A 2 -5.47 3.42 46.72
CA GLN A 2 -6.25 2.80 45.65
C GLN A 2 -6.66 3.79 44.53
N GLY A 3 -6.94 5.06 44.88
CA GLY A 3 -7.29 6.09 43.91
C GLY A 3 -6.16 6.47 42.96
N GLN A 4 -4.90 6.46 43.42
CA GLN A 4 -3.73 6.80 42.62
C GLN A 4 -3.42 5.69 41.60
N GLU A 5 -3.53 4.43 41.98
CA GLU A 5 -3.35 3.31 41.06
C GLU A 5 -4.41 3.30 39.97
N SER A 6 -5.67 3.65 40.32
CA SER A 6 -6.77 3.76 39.34
C SER A 6 -6.52 4.88 38.33
N VAL A 7 -6.02 6.06 38.79
CA VAL A 7 -5.69 7.19 37.92
C VAL A 7 -4.54 6.84 36.98
N ILE A 8 -3.48 6.21 37.50
CA ILE A 8 -2.33 5.79 36.69
C ILE A 8 -2.77 4.80 35.61
N ARG A 9 -3.62 3.83 35.98
CA ARG A 9 -4.13 2.83 35.04
C ARG A 9 -4.95 3.49 33.90
N LYS A 10 -5.82 4.46 34.24
CA LYS A 10 -6.60 5.23 33.25
C LYS A 10 -5.69 6.03 32.34
N LEU A 11 -4.65 6.66 32.86
CA LEU A 11 -3.68 7.40 32.06
C LEU A 11 -2.92 6.48 31.09
N GLU A 12 -2.53 5.31 31.54
CA GLU A 12 -1.88 4.30 30.71
C GLU A 12 -2.81 3.83 29.58
N GLU A 13 -4.10 3.59 29.88
CA GLU A 13 -5.10 3.22 28.89
C GLU A 13 -5.28 4.33 27.84
N LEU A 14 -5.40 5.59 28.28
CA LEU A 14 -5.55 6.74 27.38
C LEU A 14 -4.33 6.92 26.48
N LEU A 15 -3.14 6.77 27.03
CA LEU A 15 -1.91 6.85 26.23
C LEU A 15 -1.83 5.72 25.21
N GLY A 16 -2.28 4.51 25.57
CA GLY A 16 -2.37 3.39 24.66
C GLY A 16 -3.34 3.64 23.51
N GLU A 17 -4.53 4.20 23.81
CA GLU A 17 -5.53 4.55 22.80
C GLU A 17 -5.02 5.61 21.83
N VAL A 18 -4.35 6.66 22.33
CA VAL A 18 -3.75 7.71 21.50
C VAL A 18 -2.69 7.12 20.59
N SER A 19 -1.82 6.24 21.11
CA SER A 19 -0.78 5.57 20.34
C SER A 19 -1.38 4.71 19.21
N GLU A 20 -2.46 3.97 19.49
CA GLU A 20 -3.16 3.14 18.52
C GLU A 20 -3.80 4.00 17.41
N GLN A 21 -4.39 5.16 17.77
CA GLN A 21 -4.93 6.09 16.80
C GLN A 21 -3.85 6.69 15.90
N GLU A 22 -2.70 7.05 16.48
CA GLU A 22 -1.56 7.56 15.72
C GLU A 22 -1.04 6.50 14.73
N ASP A 23 -0.93 5.25 15.17
CA ASP A 23 -0.52 4.14 14.33
C ASP A 23 -1.52 3.91 13.19
N TYR A 24 -2.83 3.99 13.49
CA TYR A 24 -3.87 3.84 12.47
C TYR A 24 -3.79 4.97 11.44
N GLN A 25 -3.60 6.22 11.87
CA GLN A 25 -3.45 7.36 10.96
C GLN A 25 -2.19 7.23 10.11
N ARG A 26 -1.14 6.62 10.66
CA ARG A 26 0.09 6.34 9.91
C ARG A 26 -0.18 5.34 8.78
N PHE A 27 -1.02 4.34 8.99
CA PHE A 27 -1.42 3.40 7.94
C PHE A 27 -2.13 4.12 6.79
N ILE A 28 -3.05 5.04 7.11
CA ILE A 28 -3.73 5.87 6.11
C ILE A 28 -2.69 6.65 5.29
N HIS A 29 -1.76 7.28 5.98
CA HIS A 29 -0.70 8.05 5.34
C HIS A 29 0.18 7.15 4.44
N ASP A 30 0.58 5.99 4.94
CA ASP A 30 1.45 5.06 4.22
C ASP A 30 0.76 4.50 2.97
N ILE A 31 -0.51 4.10 3.06
CA ILE A 31 -1.27 3.60 1.91
C ILE A 31 -1.48 4.73 0.88
N ARG A 32 -1.79 5.95 1.34
CA ARG A 32 -1.91 7.10 0.44
C ARG A 32 -0.62 7.35 -0.32
N ARG A 33 0.52 7.25 0.37
CA ARG A 33 1.84 7.40 -0.24
C ARG A 33 2.10 6.32 -1.29
N VAL A 34 1.82 5.06 -0.97
CA VAL A 34 1.99 3.95 -1.92
C VAL A 34 1.09 4.15 -3.14
N ALA A 35 -0.17 4.54 -2.94
CA ALA A 35 -1.11 4.82 -4.03
C ALA A 35 -0.62 5.96 -4.93
N SER A 36 -0.11 7.03 -4.33
CA SER A 36 0.41 8.20 -5.06
C SER A 36 1.66 7.83 -5.88
N LEU A 37 2.60 7.09 -5.29
CA LEU A 37 3.79 6.62 -5.99
C LEU A 37 3.42 5.64 -7.11
N GLN A 38 2.44 4.76 -6.89
CA GLN A 38 1.97 3.84 -7.93
C GLN A 38 1.42 4.62 -9.13
N ASP A 39 0.67 5.68 -8.89
CA ASP A 39 0.15 6.51 -9.97
C ASP A 39 1.26 7.25 -10.73
N GLN A 40 2.27 7.75 -10.03
CA GLN A 40 3.44 8.35 -10.65
C GLN A 40 4.20 7.35 -11.53
N TYR A 41 4.38 6.13 -11.05
CA TYR A 41 5.07 5.08 -11.81
C TYR A 41 4.25 4.65 -13.02
N ARG A 42 2.94 4.63 -12.90
CA ARG A 42 2.03 4.40 -14.03
C ARG A 42 2.22 5.48 -15.11
N GLU A 43 2.25 6.74 -14.72
CA GLU A 43 2.48 7.85 -15.66
C GLU A 43 3.83 7.71 -16.37
N GLN A 44 4.88 7.35 -15.63
CA GLN A 44 6.20 7.11 -16.20
C GLN A 44 6.18 5.95 -17.18
N THR A 45 5.49 4.85 -16.86
CA THR A 45 5.33 3.69 -17.75
C THR A 45 4.58 4.09 -19.01
N GLN A 46 3.54 4.90 -18.89
CA GLN A 46 2.78 5.42 -20.04
C GLN A 46 3.68 6.24 -20.97
N GLN A 47 4.54 7.09 -20.41
CA GLN A 47 5.50 7.86 -21.18
C GLN A 47 6.51 6.96 -21.89
N LEU A 48 7.01 5.95 -21.20
CA LEU A 48 7.89 4.94 -21.79
C LEU A 48 7.21 4.23 -22.97
N GLN A 49 5.93 3.88 -22.82
CA GLN A 49 5.17 3.23 -23.88
C GLN A 49 5.11 4.08 -25.13
N VAL A 50 4.86 5.38 -24.97
CA VAL A 50 4.84 6.33 -26.11
C VAL A 50 6.23 6.40 -26.74
N ASP A 51 7.28 6.54 -25.94
CA ASP A 51 8.66 6.72 -26.44
C ASP A 51 9.21 5.45 -27.11
N ARG A 52 8.73 4.27 -26.72
CA ARG A 52 9.19 2.97 -27.23
C ARG A 52 8.25 2.37 -28.26
N LEU A 53 7.25 3.12 -28.72
CA LEU A 53 6.21 2.62 -29.61
C LEU A 53 6.79 1.99 -30.89
N GLY A 54 6.36 0.77 -31.16
CA GLY A 54 6.77 0.04 -32.36
C GLY A 54 8.17 -0.59 -32.29
N ARG A 55 8.86 -0.46 -31.15
CA ARG A 55 10.19 -1.05 -30.95
C ARG A 55 10.14 -2.26 -30.03
N THR A 56 10.91 -3.28 -30.39
CA THR A 56 11.12 -4.47 -29.55
C THR A 56 12.25 -4.20 -28.54
N ALA A 57 12.38 -5.08 -27.54
CA ALA A 57 13.43 -4.96 -26.53
C ALA A 57 14.83 -4.92 -27.16
N ASP A 58 15.06 -5.68 -28.22
CA ASP A 58 16.35 -5.76 -28.93
C ASP A 58 16.72 -4.43 -29.62
N GLN A 59 15.72 -3.61 -29.93
CA GLN A 59 15.90 -2.34 -30.63
C GLN A 59 16.17 -1.15 -29.70
N LEU A 60 16.11 -1.39 -28.38
CA LEU A 60 16.38 -0.35 -27.41
C LEU A 60 17.88 -0.13 -27.24
N THR A 61 18.26 1.14 -27.00
CA THR A 61 19.64 1.48 -26.64
C THR A 61 19.98 0.96 -25.24
N ASP A 62 21.26 0.86 -24.93
CA ASP A 62 21.69 0.46 -23.58
C ASP A 62 21.19 1.45 -22.51
N GLU A 63 21.15 2.74 -22.82
CA GLU A 63 20.61 3.78 -21.94
C GLU A 63 19.11 3.59 -21.70
N GLU A 64 18.35 3.29 -22.75
CA GLU A 64 16.93 3.01 -22.66
C GLU A 64 16.64 1.75 -21.85
N LYS A 65 17.41 0.68 -22.05
CA LYS A 65 17.30 -0.55 -21.25
C LYS A 65 17.59 -0.28 -19.78
N ALA A 66 18.63 0.52 -19.48
CA ALA A 66 18.96 0.89 -18.10
C ALA A 66 17.85 1.73 -17.45
N GLN A 67 17.21 2.62 -18.20
CA GLN A 67 16.09 3.42 -17.76
C GLN A 67 14.90 2.53 -17.38
N GLN A 68 14.57 1.55 -18.19
CA GLN A 68 13.48 0.60 -17.92
C GLN A 68 13.81 -0.33 -16.75
N GLN A 69 15.07 -0.73 -16.60
CA GLN A 69 15.49 -1.50 -15.44
C GLN A 69 15.29 -0.72 -14.15
N ARG A 70 15.67 0.56 -14.13
CA ARG A 70 15.46 1.42 -12.95
C ARG A 70 13.96 1.59 -12.63
N ALA A 71 13.13 1.74 -13.66
CA ALA A 71 11.68 1.84 -13.47
C ALA A 71 11.10 0.56 -12.89
N GLY A 72 11.55 -0.60 -13.35
CA GLY A 72 11.14 -1.90 -12.82
C GLY A 72 11.58 -2.09 -11.37
N GLU A 73 12.79 -1.69 -11.04
CA GLU A 73 13.33 -1.76 -9.68
C GLU A 73 12.54 -0.87 -8.71
N ARG A 74 12.14 0.33 -9.14
CA ARG A 74 11.28 1.22 -8.34
C ARG A 74 9.94 0.57 -8.04
N GLN A 75 9.36 -0.11 -9.02
CA GLN A 75 8.10 -0.83 -8.86
C GLN A 75 8.23 -1.97 -7.84
N THR A 76 9.32 -2.72 -7.90
CA THR A 76 9.63 -3.79 -6.95
C THR A 76 9.85 -3.26 -5.53
N GLU A 77 10.54 -2.13 -5.40
CA GLU A 77 10.75 -1.48 -4.10
C GLU A 77 9.41 -0.99 -3.51
N LEU A 78 8.51 -0.47 -4.35
CA LEU A 78 7.18 -0.07 -3.90
C LEU A 78 6.38 -1.28 -3.37
N ALA A 79 6.52 -2.43 -4.03
CA ALA A 79 5.91 -3.69 -3.57
C ALA A 79 6.40 -4.06 -2.16
N ARG A 80 7.70 -3.92 -1.91
CA ARG A 80 8.31 -4.18 -0.60
C ARG A 80 7.74 -3.22 0.46
N GLN A 81 7.61 -1.94 0.13
CA GLN A 81 7.03 -0.94 1.03
C GLN A 81 5.59 -1.28 1.39
N LEU A 82 4.79 -1.73 0.43
CA LEU A 82 3.42 -2.18 0.69
C LEU A 82 3.40 -3.38 1.63
N GLU A 83 4.26 -4.36 1.41
CA GLU A 83 4.35 -5.53 2.30
C GLU A 83 4.68 -5.14 3.73
N ASP A 84 5.60 -4.19 3.93
CA ASP A 84 5.95 -3.70 5.26
C ASP A 84 4.74 -3.06 5.96
N VAL A 85 3.96 -2.27 5.24
CA VAL A 85 2.73 -1.66 5.79
C VAL A 85 1.71 -2.73 6.15
N LEU A 86 1.49 -3.71 5.27
CA LEU A 86 0.54 -4.80 5.50
C LEU A 86 0.92 -5.65 6.70
N ASN A 87 2.21 -5.93 6.88
CA ASN A 87 2.70 -6.67 8.05
C ASN A 87 2.43 -5.92 9.35
N ARG A 88 2.63 -4.60 9.36
CA ARG A 88 2.32 -3.76 10.52
C ARG A 88 0.81 -3.72 10.80
N MET A 89 -0.02 -3.70 9.75
CA MET A 89 -1.48 -3.77 9.89
C MET A 89 -1.93 -5.10 10.50
N LEU A 90 -1.30 -6.21 10.11
CA LEU A 90 -1.59 -7.53 10.69
C LEU A 90 -1.35 -7.55 12.19
N LEU A 91 -0.22 -7.01 12.63
CA LEU A 91 0.12 -6.93 14.06
C LEU A 91 -0.85 -6.02 14.81
N MET A 92 -1.23 -4.88 14.23
CA MET A 92 -2.19 -3.96 14.85
C MET A 92 -3.57 -4.60 14.96
N ARG A 93 -4.01 -5.32 13.93
CA ARG A 93 -5.30 -6.02 13.94
C ARG A 93 -5.40 -6.97 15.13
N GLU A 94 -4.35 -7.75 15.40
CA GLU A 94 -4.33 -8.66 16.53
C GLU A 94 -4.45 -7.92 17.86
N ARG A 95 -3.75 -6.79 18.01
CA ARG A 95 -3.81 -5.99 19.23
C ARG A 95 -5.18 -5.35 19.46
N LEU A 96 -5.88 -5.01 18.38
CA LEU A 96 -7.17 -4.31 18.45
C LEU A 96 -8.38 -5.24 18.59
N GLN A 97 -8.22 -6.55 18.41
CA GLN A 97 -9.35 -7.49 18.36
C GLN A 97 -10.27 -7.41 19.58
N GLU A 98 -9.72 -7.25 20.78
CA GLU A 98 -10.50 -7.19 22.02
C GLU A 98 -10.95 -5.78 22.37
N GLY A 99 -10.06 -4.79 22.21
CA GLY A 99 -10.33 -3.41 22.64
C GLY A 99 -11.07 -2.57 21.63
N ASP A 100 -10.86 -2.80 20.33
CA ASP A 100 -11.48 -2.02 19.25
C ASP A 100 -11.77 -2.96 18.06
N PRO A 101 -12.81 -3.83 18.18
CA PRO A 101 -13.10 -4.79 17.15
C PRO A 101 -13.53 -4.15 15.82
N ILE A 102 -14.07 -2.93 15.83
CA ILE A 102 -14.46 -2.23 14.60
C ILE A 102 -13.21 -1.90 13.77
N SER A 103 -12.21 -1.30 14.40
CA SER A 103 -10.95 -0.99 13.71
C SER A 103 -10.22 -2.26 13.27
N ALA A 104 -10.23 -3.31 14.08
CA ALA A 104 -9.68 -4.62 13.72
C ALA A 104 -10.37 -5.19 12.48
N GLY A 105 -11.70 -5.06 12.39
CA GLY A 105 -12.50 -5.49 11.24
C GLY A 105 -12.16 -4.71 9.97
N VAL A 106 -11.96 -3.40 10.08
CA VAL A 106 -11.56 -2.55 8.96
C VAL A 106 -10.18 -2.96 8.43
N LEU A 107 -9.22 -3.17 9.33
CA LEU A 107 -7.89 -3.65 8.95
C LEU A 107 -7.95 -5.02 8.27
N SER A 108 -8.81 -5.91 8.77
CA SER A 108 -9.03 -7.24 8.15
C SER A 108 -9.53 -7.11 6.72
N GLN A 109 -10.47 -6.18 6.44
CA GLN A 109 -10.97 -5.94 5.09
C GLN A 109 -9.88 -5.46 4.14
N VAL A 110 -9.06 -4.51 4.59
CA VAL A 110 -7.97 -3.94 3.80
C VAL A 110 -6.92 -5.01 3.48
N ILE A 111 -6.53 -5.78 4.49
CA ILE A 111 -5.57 -6.87 4.35
C ILE A 111 -6.11 -7.92 3.36
N ALA A 112 -7.41 -8.25 3.47
CA ALA A 112 -8.04 -9.22 2.57
C ALA A 112 -7.99 -8.77 1.11
N ILE A 113 -8.24 -7.50 0.82
CA ILE A 113 -8.12 -6.94 -0.54
C ILE A 113 -6.70 -7.15 -1.06
N ALA A 114 -5.69 -6.77 -0.28
CA ALA A 114 -4.30 -6.88 -0.67
C ALA A 114 -3.89 -8.33 -0.94
N GLN A 115 -4.37 -9.28 -0.13
CA GLN A 115 -4.06 -10.70 -0.26
C GLN A 115 -4.82 -11.35 -1.41
N GLN A 116 -6.12 -11.10 -1.53
CA GLN A 116 -6.96 -11.67 -2.59
C GLN A 116 -6.53 -11.20 -3.98
N GLN A 117 -6.13 -9.94 -4.09
CA GLN A 117 -5.64 -9.37 -5.34
C GLN A 117 -4.14 -9.59 -5.55
N ALA A 118 -3.44 -10.16 -4.56
CA ALA A 118 -1.99 -10.37 -4.60
C ALA A 118 -1.24 -9.10 -5.04
N LEU A 119 -1.54 -7.96 -4.41
CA LEU A 119 -1.08 -6.64 -4.87
C LEU A 119 0.43 -6.53 -5.00
N SER A 120 1.19 -6.95 -3.99
CA SER A 120 2.64 -6.86 -4.05
C SER A 120 3.23 -7.76 -5.14
N GLY A 121 2.64 -8.93 -5.35
CA GLY A 121 3.01 -9.84 -6.44
C GLY A 121 2.74 -9.22 -7.81
N GLN A 122 1.59 -8.58 -7.99
CA GLN A 122 1.24 -7.85 -9.23
C GLN A 122 2.20 -6.69 -9.48
N MET A 123 2.56 -5.96 -8.42
CA MET A 123 3.52 -4.85 -8.53
C MET A 123 4.90 -5.36 -8.98
N ARG A 124 5.37 -6.48 -8.46
CA ARG A 124 6.63 -7.11 -8.89
C ARG A 124 6.55 -7.59 -10.33
N GLU A 125 5.43 -8.19 -10.71
CA GLU A 125 5.19 -8.62 -12.09
C GLU A 125 5.25 -7.45 -13.06
N SER A 126 4.58 -6.33 -12.72
CA SER A 126 4.63 -5.13 -13.57
C SER A 126 6.05 -4.58 -13.68
N GLY A 127 6.86 -4.67 -12.62
CA GLY A 127 8.27 -4.29 -12.66
C GLY A 127 9.07 -5.14 -13.65
N ARG A 128 8.87 -6.44 -13.63
CA ARG A 128 9.50 -7.36 -14.59
C ARG A 128 9.04 -7.07 -16.02
N ASP A 129 7.77 -6.76 -16.20
CA ASP A 129 7.22 -6.43 -17.53
C ASP A 129 7.85 -5.15 -18.09
N ILE A 130 8.06 -4.13 -17.23
CA ILE A 130 8.75 -2.90 -17.65
C ILE A 130 10.17 -3.23 -18.12
N GLU A 131 10.91 -4.03 -17.36
CA GLU A 131 12.28 -4.43 -17.70
C GLU A 131 12.33 -5.20 -19.02
N ARG A 132 11.29 -5.98 -19.34
CA ARG A 132 11.16 -6.77 -20.57
C ARG A 132 10.50 -6.02 -21.72
N ASN A 133 10.28 -4.73 -21.57
CA ASN A 133 9.60 -3.89 -22.55
C ASN A 133 8.15 -4.33 -22.87
N ARG A 134 7.48 -4.96 -21.90
CA ARG A 134 6.05 -5.29 -21.97
C ARG A 134 5.22 -4.18 -21.32
N LEU A 135 5.34 -3.00 -21.87
CA LEU A 135 4.84 -1.77 -21.22
C LEU A 135 3.31 -1.70 -21.17
N GLY A 136 2.62 -2.20 -22.20
CA GLY A 136 1.15 -2.23 -22.20
C GLY A 136 0.58 -3.11 -21.10
N HIS A 137 1.17 -4.28 -20.87
CA HIS A 137 0.77 -5.18 -19.79
C HIS A 137 1.09 -4.58 -18.42
N ALA A 138 2.30 -4.02 -18.27
CA ALA A 138 2.70 -3.34 -17.03
C ALA A 138 1.73 -2.21 -16.68
N LEU A 139 1.38 -1.39 -17.65
CA LEU A 139 0.48 -0.25 -17.48
C LEU A 139 -0.90 -0.69 -16.98
N ARG A 140 -1.45 -1.75 -17.56
CA ARG A 140 -2.75 -2.29 -17.14
C ARG A 140 -2.71 -2.79 -15.70
N VAL A 141 -1.67 -3.54 -15.33
CA VAL A 141 -1.50 -4.05 -13.98
C VAL A 141 -1.32 -2.91 -12.97
N GLN A 142 -0.50 -1.92 -13.30
CA GLN A 142 -0.30 -0.74 -12.45
C GLN A 142 -1.61 0.03 -12.20
N LEU A 143 -2.46 0.14 -13.21
CA LEU A 143 -3.75 0.80 -13.09
C LEU A 143 -4.69 0.03 -12.15
N GLU A 144 -4.77 -1.29 -12.30
CA GLU A 144 -5.59 -2.15 -11.44
C GLU A 144 -5.11 -2.09 -9.98
N VAL A 145 -3.80 -2.16 -9.76
CA VAL A 145 -3.20 -2.04 -8.42
C VAL A 145 -3.54 -0.69 -7.80
N HIS A 146 -3.42 0.39 -8.56
CA HIS A 146 -3.75 1.73 -8.08
C HIS A 146 -5.22 1.82 -7.64
N GLU A 147 -6.14 1.28 -8.42
CA GLU A 147 -7.57 1.26 -8.07
C GLU A 147 -7.82 0.49 -6.76
N ASP A 148 -7.16 -0.64 -6.57
CA ASP A 148 -7.27 -1.42 -5.33
C ASP A 148 -6.70 -0.66 -4.13
N LEU A 149 -5.56 0.02 -4.31
CA LEU A 149 -4.98 0.84 -3.25
C LEU A 149 -5.90 2.00 -2.86
N VAL A 150 -6.56 2.63 -3.82
CA VAL A 150 -7.53 3.69 -3.57
C VAL A 150 -8.74 3.14 -2.80
N SER A 151 -9.21 1.94 -3.14
CA SER A 151 -10.28 1.27 -2.40
C SER A 151 -9.89 0.99 -0.95
N MET A 152 -8.67 0.49 -0.74
CA MET A 152 -8.12 0.26 0.61
C MET A 152 -8.06 1.55 1.41
N LEU A 153 -7.59 2.63 0.78
CA LEU A 153 -7.49 3.95 1.41
C LEU A 153 -8.87 4.47 1.82
N SER A 154 -9.87 4.31 0.96
CA SER A 154 -11.25 4.70 1.24
C SER A 154 -11.81 3.95 2.45
N ILE A 155 -11.59 2.64 2.52
CA ILE A 155 -12.05 1.82 3.65
C ILE A 155 -11.38 2.26 4.95
N LEU A 156 -10.06 2.49 4.94
CA LEU A 156 -9.32 2.97 6.10
C LEU A 156 -9.81 4.34 6.56
N SER A 157 -10.03 5.26 5.62
CA SER A 157 -10.43 6.63 5.91
C SER A 157 -11.85 6.73 6.47
N ASN A 158 -12.72 5.79 6.12
CA ASN A 158 -14.12 5.78 6.54
C ASN A 158 -14.36 4.97 7.82
N ARG A 159 -13.30 4.59 8.54
CA ARG A 159 -13.40 3.82 9.78
C ARG A 159 -14.37 4.42 10.79
N HIS A 160 -14.37 5.73 10.93
CA HIS A 160 -15.20 6.43 11.93
C HIS A 160 -16.70 6.34 11.62
N GLU A 161 -17.09 6.11 10.36
CA GLU A 161 -18.50 5.90 10.00
C GLU A 161 -19.03 4.61 10.60
N TYR A 162 -18.20 3.58 10.68
CA TYR A 162 -18.56 2.30 11.31
C TYR A 162 -18.61 2.40 12.84
N ARG A 163 -17.94 3.39 13.42
CA ARG A 163 -17.92 3.61 14.89
C ARG A 163 -19.12 4.37 15.41
N LEU A 164 -19.79 5.12 14.54
CA LEU A 164 -20.97 5.91 14.90
C LEU A 164 -22.26 5.09 14.87
N ASP A 165 -22.23 3.94 14.26
CA ASP A 165 -23.33 2.96 14.27
C ASP A 165 -23.21 2.02 15.47
#